data_bee5c6f3ebea35748c83f3b0fad0b353
#
_entry.id   bee5c6f3ebea35748c83f3b0fad0b353
#
_cell.length_a   1.000
_cell.length_b   1.000
_cell.length_c   1.000
_cell.angle_alpha   90.00
_cell.angle_beta   90.00
_cell.angle_gamma   90.00
#
_symmetry.space_group_name_H-M   'P 1'
#
loop_
_entity.id
_entity.type
_entity.pdbx_description
1 polymer ?
#
loop_
_entity_poly.entity_id
_entity_poly.type
_entity_poly.pdbx_seq_one_letter_code
_entity_poly.pdbx_strand_id
1 'polypeptide(L)'
;MDLQTAKKKATRVLIAGIISNFSVGILYTWSNLKDALQYTAKNGFQDNTLAIDSADRLYSAWGQSDLALPYGIGGFTSAFIVVFAGAWQDKIGPTKVILIGVLMTGVGAILCSFLTNHPYLFTFVFAMIVGNGIGFVYACPRAAAMKWFHPSKKGMINGLVVAGFGLGALWLGPLETLFLKQQAFIWTIDSFPHLSLENTLRVLGCAILAMGIPAALNVVNPPAGYEIPEVEADANKPVKENAKKTASIGTAAMAKTWQAWALFSIYALYCSAGAMVISNSSDIMRVQSGLKAGTIAAEYAETATALLGVMVPVTSISNATGRALGGMISDIIGRKNVYYVIHTIQAINMFFFHTYDTPVKIILGTILTCVVYGSVMSTTPSLVADYFGLKAYGANYGVVYTGWGLSLVIGPQIAAYSNRLAEANNAPGEAYFFAYHAAIVLIAISFVLAFLVKKPKFRQEDVIDDYILGPDELKK
;
A
#
# COMPACT_ATOMS: atom_id res chain seq x y z
N MET A 1 5.22 -33.39 -16.81
CA MET A 1 5.76 -33.20 -15.42
C MET A 1 4.84 -33.97 -14.50
N ASP A 2 5.37 -34.80 -13.59
CA ASP A 2 4.50 -35.54 -12.66
C ASP A 2 3.75 -34.58 -11.70
N LEU A 3 2.61 -35.03 -11.18
CA LEU A 3 1.69 -34.23 -10.36
C LEU A 3 2.37 -33.72 -9.07
N GLN A 4 3.23 -34.52 -8.46
CA GLN A 4 3.90 -34.16 -7.21
C GLN A 4 4.93 -33.05 -7.44
N THR A 5 5.71 -33.15 -8.51
CA THR A 5 6.65 -32.12 -8.93
C THR A 5 5.94 -30.83 -9.33
N ALA A 6 4.79 -30.94 -10.00
CA ALA A 6 3.95 -29.78 -10.34
C ALA A 6 3.46 -29.04 -9.09
N LYS A 7 2.91 -29.76 -8.11
CA LYS A 7 2.45 -29.18 -6.83
C LYS A 7 3.59 -28.51 -6.06
N LYS A 8 4.78 -29.14 -5.99
CA LYS A 8 5.96 -28.55 -5.34
C LYS A 8 6.40 -27.26 -6.01
N LYS A 9 6.45 -27.25 -7.36
CA LYS A 9 6.81 -26.03 -8.12
C LYS A 9 5.77 -24.93 -7.95
N ALA A 10 4.47 -25.23 -8.01
CA ALA A 10 3.40 -24.28 -7.79
C ALA A 10 3.50 -23.60 -6.41
N THR A 11 3.69 -24.40 -5.35
CA THR A 11 3.89 -23.90 -3.98
C THR A 11 5.15 -23.04 -3.88
N ARG A 12 6.26 -23.46 -4.49
CA ARG A 12 7.51 -22.69 -4.53
C ARG A 12 7.32 -21.34 -5.22
N VAL A 13 6.63 -21.28 -6.35
CA VAL A 13 6.33 -20.04 -7.07
C VAL A 13 5.42 -19.12 -6.24
N LEU A 14 4.43 -19.69 -5.56
CA LEU A 14 3.55 -18.92 -4.67
C LEU A 14 4.35 -18.28 -3.51
N ILE A 15 5.14 -19.07 -2.80
CA ILE A 15 5.96 -18.58 -1.69
C ILE A 15 6.96 -17.52 -2.19
N ALA A 16 7.63 -17.79 -3.30
CA ALA A 16 8.57 -16.86 -3.92
C ALA A 16 7.87 -15.54 -4.33
N GLY A 17 6.64 -15.62 -4.84
CA GLY A 17 5.84 -14.44 -5.17
C GLY A 17 5.47 -13.61 -3.96
N ILE A 18 5.10 -14.26 -2.84
CA ILE A 18 4.83 -13.59 -1.56
C ILE A 18 6.11 -12.90 -1.06
N ILE A 19 7.25 -13.61 -1.03
CA ILE A 19 8.53 -13.07 -0.56
C ILE A 19 9.02 -11.93 -1.46
N SER A 20 8.85 -12.01 -2.78
CA SER A 20 9.20 -10.92 -3.70
C SER A 20 8.45 -9.63 -3.35
N ASN A 21 7.14 -9.71 -3.14
CA ASN A 21 6.34 -8.56 -2.71
C ASN A 21 6.71 -8.09 -1.30
N PHE A 22 6.96 -9.00 -0.38
CA PHE A 22 7.36 -8.72 0.99
C PHE A 22 8.69 -7.97 1.05
N SER A 23 9.64 -8.29 0.15
CA SER A 23 10.96 -7.67 0.12
C SER A 23 10.95 -6.18 -0.23
N VAL A 24 9.98 -5.69 -1.01
CA VAL A 24 9.96 -4.31 -1.53
C VAL A 24 9.00 -3.37 -0.79
N GLY A 25 8.65 -3.70 0.45
CA GLY A 25 7.67 -2.95 1.26
C GLY A 25 8.12 -1.60 1.80
N ILE A 26 9.25 -1.04 1.37
CA ILE A 26 9.87 0.19 1.89
C ILE A 26 8.92 1.42 1.82
N LEU A 27 7.98 1.44 0.89
CA LEU A 27 7.01 2.53 0.80
C LEU A 27 6.13 2.63 2.06
N TYR A 28 5.77 1.50 2.67
CA TYR A 28 4.95 1.48 3.89
C TYR A 28 5.72 1.82 5.16
N THR A 29 7.05 1.90 5.10
CA THR A 29 7.89 2.32 6.23
C THR A 29 8.24 3.82 6.19
N TRP A 30 7.68 4.56 5.21
CA TRP A 30 7.98 5.97 5.00
C TRP A 30 7.85 6.83 6.25
N SER A 31 6.96 6.49 7.17
CA SER A 31 6.79 7.21 8.44
C SER A 31 8.08 7.25 9.26
N ASN A 32 8.85 6.16 9.29
CA ASN A 32 10.13 6.10 10.00
C ASN A 32 11.23 6.90 9.28
N LEU A 33 11.30 6.74 7.93
CA LEU A 33 12.27 7.46 7.12
C LEU A 33 12.00 8.97 7.12
N LYS A 34 10.72 9.37 7.06
CA LYS A 34 10.29 10.75 7.21
C LYS A 34 10.78 11.36 8.52
N ASP A 35 10.56 10.64 9.64
CA ASP A 35 11.03 11.06 10.94
C ASP A 35 12.55 11.29 10.95
N ALA A 36 13.31 10.36 10.37
CA ALA A 36 14.77 10.46 10.32
C ALA A 36 15.24 11.61 9.42
N LEU A 37 14.57 11.85 8.29
CA LEU A 37 14.87 12.99 7.40
C LEU A 37 14.55 14.34 8.06
N GLN A 38 13.47 14.39 8.85
CA GLN A 38 13.02 15.62 9.51
C GLN A 38 13.89 15.99 10.71
N TYR A 39 14.38 14.98 11.44
CA TYR A 39 15.07 15.15 12.71
C TYR A 39 16.47 14.52 12.67
N THR A 40 17.34 15.00 11.80
CA THR A 40 18.77 14.65 11.83
C THR A 40 19.45 15.48 12.91
N ALA A 41 19.93 14.83 13.96
CA ALA A 41 20.71 15.52 14.99
C ALA A 41 22.11 15.89 14.48
N LYS A 42 22.67 17.00 14.97
CA LYS A 42 24.01 17.52 14.62
C LYS A 42 25.14 16.51 14.85
N ASN A 43 24.94 15.58 15.79
CA ASN A 43 25.90 14.53 16.20
C ASN A 43 25.36 13.10 16.04
N GLY A 44 24.38 12.88 15.14
CA GLY A 44 23.64 11.62 15.07
C GLY A 44 22.48 11.59 16.09
N PHE A 45 21.62 10.57 16.00
CA PHE A 45 20.57 10.34 16.99
C PHE A 45 21.21 9.91 18.30
N GLN A 46 21.52 10.81 19.19
CA GLN A 46 22.15 10.47 20.47
C GLN A 46 21.18 10.21 21.60
N ASP A 47 19.87 10.42 21.40
CA ASP A 47 18.94 10.18 22.50
C ASP A 47 17.56 9.73 22.01
N ASN A 48 17.10 8.58 22.54
CA ASN A 48 15.74 8.07 22.37
C ASN A 48 14.70 8.92 23.12
N THR A 49 15.12 9.68 24.09
CA THR A 49 14.31 10.69 24.73
C THR A 49 14.35 11.93 23.87
N LEU A 50 13.47 11.94 22.91
CA LEU A 50 13.21 13.10 22.06
C LEU A 50 12.63 14.25 22.88
N ALA A 51 13.40 14.77 23.80
CA ALA A 51 13.27 16.13 24.28
C ALA A 51 13.53 17.03 23.06
N ILE A 52 12.47 17.46 22.46
CA ILE A 52 12.41 18.05 21.11
C ILE A 52 12.93 19.47 21.08
N ASP A 53 13.38 19.97 22.19
CA ASP A 53 13.70 21.36 22.41
C ASP A 53 15.18 21.68 22.42
N SER A 54 16.03 20.77 21.96
CA SER A 54 17.43 21.14 21.86
C SER A 54 17.67 22.01 20.64
N ALA A 55 18.19 23.22 20.85
CA ALA A 55 18.70 24.15 19.84
C ALA A 55 19.78 23.51 18.92
N ASP A 56 20.16 22.28 19.18
CA ASP A 56 21.17 21.49 18.46
C ASP A 56 20.62 20.66 17.30
N ARG A 57 19.31 20.67 17.03
CA ARG A 57 18.74 20.01 15.86
C ARG A 57 18.90 20.89 14.64
N LEU A 58 19.80 20.52 13.78
CA LEU A 58 19.79 21.03 12.41
C LEU A 58 18.50 20.52 11.76
N TYR A 59 17.58 21.44 11.44
CA TYR A 59 16.57 21.18 10.46
C TYR A 59 17.30 20.73 9.20
N SER A 60 16.97 19.52 8.74
CA SER A 60 17.46 19.07 7.45
C SER A 60 16.96 20.05 6.37
N ALA A 61 17.55 20.02 5.20
CA ALA A 61 17.10 20.84 4.05
C ALA A 61 15.65 20.55 3.61
N TRP A 62 14.94 19.69 4.36
CA TRP A 62 13.60 19.19 4.09
C TRP A 62 12.52 20.04 4.75
N GLY A 63 11.70 20.70 3.94
CA GLY A 63 10.43 21.28 4.39
C GLY A 63 9.34 20.23 4.56
N GLN A 64 8.26 20.56 5.27
CA GLN A 64 7.13 19.65 5.50
C GLN A 64 6.52 19.11 4.19
N SER A 65 6.43 19.96 3.16
CA SER A 65 5.94 19.54 1.85
C SER A 65 6.89 18.58 1.15
N ASP A 66 8.21 18.84 1.26
CA ASP A 66 9.24 18.02 0.62
C ASP A 66 9.26 16.61 1.18
N LEU A 67 9.02 16.47 2.51
CA LEU A 67 8.91 15.17 3.18
C LEU A 67 7.75 14.29 2.69
N ALA A 68 6.72 14.89 2.08
CA ALA A 68 5.59 14.14 1.52
C ALA A 68 5.84 13.67 0.07
N LEU A 69 6.79 14.30 -0.65
CA LEU A 69 7.00 14.06 -2.08
C LEU A 69 7.52 12.66 -2.41
N PRO A 70 8.56 12.10 -1.74
CA PRO A 70 9.07 10.78 -2.11
C PRO A 70 8.02 9.69 -1.99
N TYR A 71 7.26 9.68 -0.89
CA TYR A 71 6.16 8.74 -0.71
C TYR A 71 5.07 8.92 -1.76
N GLY A 72 4.64 10.16 -1.99
CA GLY A 72 3.57 10.48 -2.91
C GLY A 72 3.93 10.14 -4.36
N ILE A 73 5.02 10.72 -4.86
CA ILE A 73 5.43 10.55 -6.26
C ILE A 73 5.92 9.11 -6.48
N GLY A 74 6.67 8.53 -5.52
CA GLY A 74 7.12 7.14 -5.60
C GLY A 74 5.96 6.14 -5.64
N GLY A 75 4.94 6.36 -4.83
CA GLY A 75 3.71 5.56 -4.87
C GLY A 75 2.92 5.75 -6.17
N PHE A 76 2.82 6.98 -6.68
CA PHE A 76 2.16 7.26 -7.95
C PHE A 76 2.88 6.59 -9.12
N THR A 77 4.20 6.72 -9.23
CA THR A 77 4.98 6.07 -10.29
C THR A 77 4.91 4.56 -10.19
N SER A 78 4.90 3.99 -8.97
CA SER A 78 4.72 2.56 -8.76
C SER A 78 3.37 2.06 -9.28
N ALA A 79 2.30 2.82 -9.04
CA ALA A 79 0.97 2.47 -9.55
C ALA A 79 0.88 2.60 -11.08
N PHE A 80 1.50 3.64 -11.63
CA PHE A 80 1.52 3.89 -13.08
C PHE A 80 2.25 2.78 -13.85
N ILE A 81 3.42 2.36 -13.38
CA ILE A 81 4.21 1.33 -14.06
C ILE A 81 3.54 -0.04 -14.06
N VAL A 82 2.65 -0.33 -13.10
CA VAL A 82 1.87 -1.58 -13.05
C VAL A 82 1.09 -1.82 -14.35
N VAL A 83 0.60 -0.75 -15.00
CA VAL A 83 -0.12 -0.84 -16.29
C VAL A 83 0.74 -1.50 -17.37
N PHE A 84 2.03 -1.20 -17.38
CA PHE A 84 2.98 -1.68 -18.40
C PHE A 84 3.70 -2.97 -17.99
N ALA A 85 3.87 -3.19 -16.68
CA ALA A 85 4.62 -4.32 -16.13
C ALA A 85 4.04 -5.67 -16.57
N GLY A 86 2.72 -5.80 -16.63
CA GLY A 86 2.04 -7.01 -17.10
C GLY A 86 2.37 -7.34 -18.55
N ALA A 87 2.29 -6.36 -19.45
CA ALA A 87 2.63 -6.54 -20.85
C ALA A 87 4.12 -6.87 -21.05
N TRP A 88 4.98 -6.30 -20.23
CA TRP A 88 6.43 -6.58 -20.26
C TRP A 88 6.74 -7.99 -19.78
N GLN A 89 6.08 -8.41 -18.70
CA GLN A 89 6.18 -9.78 -18.18
C GLN A 89 5.78 -10.84 -19.21
N ASP A 90 4.75 -10.57 -20.02
CA ASP A 90 4.31 -11.53 -21.03
C ASP A 90 5.35 -11.69 -22.17
N LYS A 91 6.15 -10.65 -22.43
CA LYS A 91 7.22 -10.68 -23.46
C LYS A 91 8.52 -11.32 -22.97
N ILE A 92 9.02 -10.94 -21.78
CA ILE A 92 10.36 -11.32 -21.32
C ILE A 92 10.36 -12.31 -20.14
N GLY A 93 9.15 -12.64 -19.64
CA GLY A 93 8.93 -13.55 -18.51
C GLY A 93 8.92 -12.86 -17.14
N PRO A 94 8.26 -13.47 -16.13
CA PRO A 94 8.10 -12.87 -14.81
C PRO A 94 9.42 -12.68 -14.07
N THR A 95 10.29 -13.68 -14.09
CA THR A 95 11.58 -13.69 -13.39
C THR A 95 12.41 -12.46 -13.69
N LYS A 96 12.55 -12.11 -14.98
CA LYS A 96 13.37 -10.97 -15.42
C LYS A 96 12.78 -9.64 -14.97
N VAL A 97 11.46 -9.46 -15.09
CA VAL A 97 10.78 -8.21 -14.70
C VAL A 97 10.85 -8.03 -13.18
N ILE A 98 10.61 -9.08 -12.40
CA ILE A 98 10.71 -9.03 -10.94
C ILE A 98 12.15 -8.73 -10.51
N LEU A 99 13.13 -9.36 -11.15
CA LEU A 99 14.55 -9.15 -10.84
C LEU A 99 14.94 -7.68 -11.11
N ILE A 100 14.54 -7.11 -12.25
CA ILE A 100 14.73 -5.68 -12.55
C ILE A 100 14.10 -4.83 -11.46
N GLY A 101 12.86 -5.13 -11.06
CA GLY A 101 12.16 -4.38 -10.02
C GLY A 101 12.86 -4.45 -8.66
N VAL A 102 13.32 -5.62 -8.25
CA VAL A 102 14.09 -5.81 -7.00
C VAL A 102 15.42 -5.05 -7.05
N LEU A 103 16.16 -5.14 -8.16
CA LEU A 103 17.40 -4.41 -8.36
C LEU A 103 17.15 -2.90 -8.30
N MET A 104 16.13 -2.40 -8.98
CA MET A 104 15.77 -0.98 -8.93
C MET A 104 15.43 -0.54 -7.51
N THR A 105 14.64 -1.32 -6.77
CA THR A 105 14.25 -0.96 -5.40
C THR A 105 15.46 -0.95 -4.46
N GLY A 106 16.27 -2.00 -4.45
CA GLY A 106 17.39 -2.12 -3.53
C GLY A 106 18.54 -1.16 -3.86
N VAL A 107 18.97 -1.09 -5.13
CA VAL A 107 19.99 -0.12 -5.58
C VAL A 107 19.49 1.31 -5.44
N GLY A 108 18.20 1.56 -5.76
CA GLY A 108 17.59 2.87 -5.57
C GLY A 108 17.62 3.34 -4.11
N ALA A 109 17.34 2.45 -3.14
CA ALA A 109 17.47 2.77 -1.72
C ALA A 109 18.91 3.10 -1.34
N ILE A 110 19.91 2.37 -1.86
CA ILE A 110 21.34 2.68 -1.67
C ILE A 110 21.68 4.03 -2.30
N LEU A 111 21.20 4.34 -3.50
CA LEU A 111 21.45 5.64 -4.14
C LEU A 111 20.83 6.80 -3.34
N CYS A 112 19.64 6.62 -2.78
CA CYS A 112 19.00 7.61 -1.91
C CYS A 112 19.86 7.95 -0.69
N SER A 113 20.70 7.02 -0.21
CA SER A 113 21.60 7.27 0.92
C SER A 113 22.65 8.37 0.68
N PHE A 114 22.95 8.69 -0.56
CA PHE A 114 23.88 9.76 -0.93
C PHE A 114 23.19 11.11 -1.15
N LEU A 115 21.86 11.15 -1.04
CA LEU A 115 21.03 12.28 -1.44
C LEU A 115 20.18 12.83 -0.30
N THR A 116 20.42 12.41 0.93
CA THR A 116 19.63 12.78 2.12
C THR A 116 19.52 14.28 2.34
N ASN A 117 20.52 15.05 1.92
CA ASN A 117 20.57 16.52 2.01
C ASN A 117 20.02 17.24 0.75
N HIS A 118 19.52 16.50 -0.23
CA HIS A 118 19.00 17.02 -1.50
C HIS A 118 17.57 16.57 -1.77
N PRO A 119 16.55 17.21 -1.17
CA PRO A 119 15.16 16.73 -1.17
C PRO A 119 14.59 16.38 -2.55
N TYR A 120 14.79 17.25 -3.53
CA TYR A 120 14.25 17.04 -4.87
C TYR A 120 14.96 15.93 -5.65
N LEU A 121 16.29 15.81 -5.49
CA LEU A 121 17.06 14.76 -6.15
C LEU A 121 16.79 13.40 -5.48
N PHE A 122 16.68 13.36 -4.15
CA PHE A 122 16.24 12.20 -3.40
C PHE A 122 14.86 11.76 -3.88
N THR A 123 13.91 12.69 -3.96
CA THR A 123 12.55 12.42 -4.44
C THR A 123 12.54 11.86 -5.86
N PHE A 124 13.34 12.45 -6.76
CA PHE A 124 13.45 11.97 -8.13
C PHE A 124 13.99 10.54 -8.19
N VAL A 125 15.09 10.23 -7.49
CA VAL A 125 15.68 8.88 -7.44
C VAL A 125 14.72 7.90 -6.77
N PHE A 126 14.10 8.27 -5.65
CA PHE A 126 13.13 7.44 -4.96
C PHE A 126 11.92 7.14 -5.84
N ALA A 127 11.36 8.13 -6.51
CA ALA A 127 10.19 7.95 -7.36
C ALA A 127 10.52 7.16 -8.64
N MET A 128 11.56 7.54 -9.38
CA MET A 128 11.85 6.95 -10.69
C MET A 128 12.55 5.60 -10.59
N ILE A 129 13.30 5.34 -9.52
CA ILE A 129 14.02 4.08 -9.37
C ILE A 129 13.29 3.19 -8.37
N VAL A 130 13.14 3.62 -7.10
CA VAL A 130 12.50 2.79 -6.07
C VAL A 130 11.01 2.58 -6.38
N GLY A 131 10.27 3.63 -6.68
CA GLY A 131 8.84 3.57 -6.98
C GLY A 131 8.52 2.65 -8.17
N ASN A 132 9.20 2.85 -9.31
CA ASN A 132 9.02 1.97 -10.47
C ASN A 132 9.45 0.53 -10.18
N GLY A 133 10.54 0.32 -9.42
CA GLY A 133 10.98 -1.00 -8.97
C GLY A 133 9.88 -1.72 -8.18
N ILE A 134 9.26 -1.03 -7.22
CA ILE A 134 8.11 -1.56 -6.46
C ILE A 134 6.97 -1.95 -7.40
N GLY A 135 6.62 -1.12 -8.37
CA GLY A 135 5.53 -1.40 -9.31
C GLY A 135 5.77 -2.66 -10.16
N PHE A 136 7.00 -2.88 -10.63
CA PHE A 136 7.37 -4.10 -11.34
C PHE A 136 7.21 -5.34 -10.47
N VAL A 137 7.69 -5.29 -9.23
CA VAL A 137 7.56 -6.41 -8.29
C VAL A 137 6.11 -6.62 -7.88
N TYR A 138 5.34 -5.57 -7.67
CA TYR A 138 3.93 -5.70 -7.27
C TYR A 138 3.06 -6.36 -8.34
N ALA A 139 3.28 -6.05 -9.61
CA ALA A 139 2.46 -6.54 -10.71
C ALA A 139 2.68 -8.01 -11.04
N CYS A 140 3.94 -8.44 -11.12
CA CYS A 140 4.32 -9.66 -11.83
C CYS A 140 4.14 -10.97 -11.05
N PRO A 141 4.49 -11.11 -9.77
CA PRO A 141 4.43 -12.39 -9.08
C PRO A 141 3.02 -12.99 -9.01
N ARG A 142 2.00 -12.13 -8.82
CA ARG A 142 0.60 -12.56 -8.76
C ARG A 142 0.12 -13.19 -10.07
N ALA A 143 0.46 -12.56 -11.20
CA ALA A 143 0.07 -13.07 -12.52
C ALA A 143 0.77 -14.41 -12.82
N ALA A 144 2.06 -14.53 -12.48
CA ALA A 144 2.80 -15.76 -12.63
C ALA A 144 2.26 -16.87 -11.73
N ALA A 145 2.04 -16.59 -10.43
CA ALA A 145 1.52 -17.58 -9.49
C ALA A 145 0.15 -18.12 -9.89
N MET A 146 -0.78 -17.24 -10.29
CA MET A 146 -2.14 -17.66 -10.70
C MET A 146 -2.16 -18.65 -11.86
N LYS A 147 -1.11 -18.69 -12.73
CA LYS A 147 -1.02 -19.62 -13.85
C LYS A 147 -0.75 -21.08 -13.40
N TRP A 148 -0.31 -21.29 -12.15
CA TRP A 148 0.00 -22.60 -11.59
C TRP A 148 -1.17 -23.29 -10.89
N PHE A 149 -2.26 -22.53 -10.60
CA PHE A 149 -3.37 -23.01 -9.78
C PHE A 149 -4.69 -23.02 -10.53
N HIS A 150 -5.60 -23.90 -10.11
CA HIS A 150 -6.93 -24.00 -10.69
C HIS A 150 -7.67 -22.65 -10.63
N PRO A 151 -8.49 -22.31 -11.64
CA PRO A 151 -9.24 -21.05 -11.70
C PRO A 151 -10.04 -20.71 -10.44
N SER A 152 -10.59 -21.71 -9.75
CA SER A 152 -11.33 -21.53 -8.48
C SER A 152 -10.49 -20.98 -7.32
N LYS A 153 -9.15 -21.12 -7.38
CA LYS A 153 -8.22 -20.66 -6.35
C LYS A 153 -7.52 -19.34 -6.70
N LYS A 154 -7.75 -18.80 -7.90
CA LYS A 154 -7.05 -17.59 -8.37
C LYS A 154 -7.21 -16.38 -7.45
N GLY A 155 -8.40 -16.17 -6.90
CA GLY A 155 -8.66 -15.08 -5.93
C GLY A 155 -7.81 -15.21 -4.67
N MET A 156 -7.79 -16.41 -4.07
CA MET A 156 -6.97 -16.70 -2.89
C MET A 156 -5.48 -16.51 -3.18
N ILE A 157 -4.97 -17.06 -4.29
CA ILE A 157 -3.57 -16.96 -4.68
C ILE A 157 -3.16 -15.50 -4.91
N ASN A 158 -3.99 -14.73 -5.64
CA ASN A 158 -3.77 -13.30 -5.83
C ASN A 158 -3.73 -12.57 -4.49
N GLY A 159 -4.69 -12.84 -3.60
CA GLY A 159 -4.75 -12.22 -2.27
C GLY A 159 -3.52 -12.51 -1.41
N LEU A 160 -3.04 -13.76 -1.38
CA LEU A 160 -1.84 -14.15 -0.65
C LEU A 160 -0.59 -13.44 -1.16
N VAL A 161 -0.40 -13.36 -2.47
CA VAL A 161 0.76 -12.68 -3.07
C VAL A 161 0.73 -11.18 -2.77
N VAL A 162 -0.44 -10.54 -2.88
CA VAL A 162 -0.60 -9.10 -2.61
C VAL A 162 -0.49 -8.79 -1.11
N ALA A 163 -0.91 -9.72 -0.23
CA ALA A 163 -0.71 -9.58 1.21
C ALA A 163 0.78 -9.47 1.57
N GLY A 164 1.66 -10.16 0.84
CA GLY A 164 3.10 -10.02 1.01
C GLY A 164 3.57 -8.57 0.96
N PHE A 165 3.10 -7.78 -0.01
CA PHE A 165 3.43 -6.35 -0.09
C PHE A 165 2.89 -5.56 1.10
N GLY A 166 1.65 -5.83 1.52
CA GLY A 166 1.05 -5.20 2.71
C GLY A 166 1.84 -5.48 3.99
N LEU A 167 2.44 -6.68 4.10
CA LEU A 167 3.25 -7.09 5.25
C LEU A 167 4.71 -6.64 5.16
N GLY A 168 5.16 -6.05 4.05
CA GLY A 168 6.56 -5.68 3.84
C GLY A 168 7.13 -4.77 4.92
N ALA A 169 6.33 -3.87 5.47
CA ALA A 169 6.75 -3.00 6.56
C ALA A 169 6.87 -3.72 7.92
N LEU A 170 6.38 -4.95 8.05
CA LEU A 170 6.51 -5.75 9.28
C LEU A 170 7.97 -6.16 9.57
N TRP A 171 8.79 -6.28 8.54
CA TRP A 171 10.21 -6.60 8.71
C TRP A 171 11.12 -5.39 8.49
N LEU A 172 10.80 -4.52 7.50
CA LEU A 172 11.59 -3.32 7.23
C LEU A 172 11.45 -2.29 8.35
N GLY A 173 10.23 -2.07 8.87
CA GLY A 173 9.98 -1.09 9.90
C GLY A 173 10.79 -1.32 11.20
N PRO A 174 10.74 -2.52 11.80
CA PRO A 174 11.59 -2.85 12.94
C PRO A 174 13.08 -2.79 12.65
N LEU A 175 13.51 -3.14 11.43
CA LEU A 175 14.91 -3.02 11.02
C LEU A 175 15.34 -1.54 10.96
N GLU A 176 14.51 -0.66 10.43
CA GLU A 176 14.74 0.78 10.44
C GLU A 176 14.84 1.35 11.84
N THR A 177 13.86 1.04 12.71
CA THR A 177 13.87 1.57 14.08
C THR A 177 15.00 0.99 14.91
N LEU A 178 15.42 -0.24 14.66
CA LEU A 178 16.57 -0.86 15.31
C LEU A 178 17.86 -0.08 15.01
N PHE A 179 18.09 0.28 13.75
CA PHE A 179 19.28 1.01 13.36
C PHE A 179 19.19 2.51 13.70
N LEU A 180 18.03 3.13 13.53
CA LEU A 180 17.83 4.57 13.72
C LEU A 180 17.62 4.96 15.19
N LYS A 181 17.08 4.06 16.02
CA LYS A 181 16.60 4.37 17.38
C LYS A 181 16.95 3.30 18.41
N GLN A 182 17.73 2.28 18.05
CA GLN A 182 18.03 1.13 18.90
C GLN A 182 16.77 0.46 19.49
N GLN A 183 15.67 0.52 18.73
CA GLN A 183 14.37 -0.01 19.13
C GLN A 183 13.86 -1.01 18.09
N ALA A 184 13.51 -2.22 18.54
CA ALA A 184 12.82 -3.21 17.74
C ALA A 184 11.48 -3.54 18.38
N PHE A 185 10.37 -3.21 17.71
CA PHE A 185 9.02 -3.26 18.25
C PHE A 185 8.90 -2.42 19.53
N ILE A 186 8.63 -3.07 20.67
CA ILE A 186 8.49 -2.43 21.99
C ILE A 186 9.77 -2.52 22.83
N TRP A 187 10.80 -3.22 22.34
CA TRP A 187 12.04 -3.44 23.11
C TRP A 187 13.13 -2.47 22.67
N THR A 188 13.77 -1.81 23.62
CA THR A 188 15.00 -1.05 23.44
C THR A 188 16.20 -1.99 23.53
N ILE A 189 17.13 -1.87 22.60
CA ILE A 189 18.32 -2.73 22.50
C ILE A 189 19.55 -1.82 22.47
N ASP A 190 19.95 -1.32 23.64
CA ASP A 190 21.03 -0.32 23.79
C ASP A 190 22.39 -0.83 23.30
N SER A 191 22.60 -2.16 23.30
CA SER A 191 23.84 -2.79 22.81
C SER A 191 23.94 -2.82 21.28
N PHE A 192 22.86 -2.46 20.57
CA PHE A 192 22.85 -2.49 19.10
C PHE A 192 23.50 -1.21 18.55
N PRO A 193 24.32 -1.30 17.49
CA PRO A 193 24.96 -0.13 16.92
C PRO A 193 23.94 0.84 16.33
N HIS A 194 24.01 2.08 16.73
CA HIS A 194 23.24 3.18 16.12
C HIS A 194 23.83 3.53 14.76
N LEU A 195 23.01 3.57 13.72
CA LEU A 195 23.42 3.93 12.38
C LEU A 195 22.83 5.27 11.96
N SER A 196 23.57 6.02 11.18
CA SER A 196 23.03 7.18 10.48
C SER A 196 21.95 6.75 9.48
N LEU A 197 21.10 7.71 9.06
CA LEU A 197 20.07 7.47 8.04
C LEU A 197 20.67 6.92 6.74
N GLU A 198 21.83 7.45 6.32
CA GLU A 198 22.54 7.03 5.11
C GLU A 198 22.93 5.55 5.20
N ASN A 199 23.53 5.15 6.31
CA ASN A 199 23.93 3.75 6.53
C ASN A 199 22.72 2.84 6.67
N THR A 200 21.64 3.31 7.32
CA THR A 200 20.39 2.58 7.40
C THR A 200 19.81 2.33 6.00
N LEU A 201 19.73 3.33 5.13
CA LEU A 201 19.26 3.17 3.75
C LEU A 201 20.10 2.17 2.94
N ARG A 202 21.45 2.17 3.15
CA ARG A 202 22.34 1.17 2.52
C ARG A 202 22.03 -0.24 2.99
N VAL A 203 21.87 -0.43 4.30
CA VAL A 203 21.52 -1.74 4.89
C VAL A 203 20.17 -2.20 4.38
N LEU A 204 19.16 -1.33 4.35
CA LEU A 204 17.84 -1.66 3.80
C LEU A 204 17.91 -2.07 2.33
N GLY A 205 18.66 -1.33 1.52
CA GLY A 205 18.86 -1.67 0.11
C GLY A 205 19.53 -3.03 -0.06
N CYS A 206 20.59 -3.33 0.69
CA CYS A 206 21.25 -4.64 0.69
C CYS A 206 20.30 -5.76 1.17
N ALA A 207 19.49 -5.51 2.19
CA ALA A 207 18.54 -6.48 2.72
C ALA A 207 17.42 -6.78 1.70
N ILE A 208 16.91 -5.76 1.00
CA ILE A 208 15.95 -5.91 -0.10
C ILE A 208 16.54 -6.78 -1.22
N LEU A 209 17.79 -6.53 -1.62
CA LEU A 209 18.48 -7.34 -2.64
C LEU A 209 18.69 -8.78 -2.18
N ALA A 210 19.16 -8.98 -0.94
CA ALA A 210 19.45 -10.29 -0.39
C ALA A 210 18.19 -11.18 -0.29
N MET A 211 17.04 -10.60 0.03
CA MET A 211 15.76 -11.32 0.09
C MET A 211 15.09 -11.43 -1.28
N GLY A 212 15.05 -10.33 -2.03
CA GLY A 212 14.27 -10.22 -3.25
C GLY A 212 14.89 -10.97 -4.44
N ILE A 213 16.23 -10.98 -4.59
CA ILE A 213 16.88 -11.67 -5.71
C ILE A 213 16.61 -13.19 -5.70
N PRO A 214 16.86 -13.94 -4.59
CA PRO A 214 16.52 -15.35 -4.53
C PRO A 214 15.03 -15.63 -4.76
N ALA A 215 14.15 -14.75 -4.24
CA ALA A 215 12.72 -14.87 -4.47
C ALA A 215 12.37 -14.68 -5.96
N ALA A 216 12.87 -13.62 -6.60
CA ALA A 216 12.63 -13.34 -8.02
C ALA A 216 13.03 -14.50 -8.94
N LEU A 217 14.18 -15.12 -8.68
CA LEU A 217 14.69 -16.26 -9.46
C LEU A 217 13.79 -17.52 -9.39
N ASN A 218 12.92 -17.60 -8.39
CA ASN A 218 12.00 -18.70 -8.19
C ASN A 218 10.57 -18.42 -8.72
N VAL A 219 10.27 -17.21 -9.20
CA VAL A 219 8.98 -16.90 -9.81
C VAL A 219 9.06 -17.16 -11.31
N VAL A 220 8.48 -18.27 -11.74
CA VAL A 220 8.49 -18.72 -13.14
C VAL A 220 7.08 -19.03 -13.64
N ASN A 221 6.85 -18.87 -14.94
CA ASN A 221 5.63 -19.38 -15.57
C ASN A 221 5.62 -20.92 -15.64
N PRO A 222 4.46 -21.56 -15.67
CA PRO A 222 4.37 -22.98 -15.98
C PRO A 222 4.91 -23.23 -17.41
N PRO A 223 5.47 -24.43 -17.67
CA PRO A 223 5.94 -24.80 -19.00
C PRO A 223 4.79 -24.89 -19.99
N ALA A 224 5.10 -24.78 -21.29
CA ALA A 224 4.11 -24.97 -22.34
C ALA A 224 3.48 -26.37 -22.22
N GLY A 225 2.15 -26.45 -22.39
CA GLY A 225 1.41 -27.70 -22.21
C GLY A 225 1.20 -28.14 -20.74
N TYR A 226 1.42 -27.24 -19.78
CA TYR A 226 1.08 -27.52 -18.37
C TYR A 226 -0.44 -27.59 -18.19
N GLU A 227 -0.92 -28.78 -17.90
CA GLU A 227 -2.30 -28.98 -17.46
C GLU A 227 -2.38 -28.79 -15.95
N ILE A 228 -3.28 -27.88 -15.56
CA ILE A 228 -3.51 -27.62 -14.14
C ILE A 228 -4.17 -28.87 -13.56
N PRO A 229 -3.60 -29.51 -12.52
CA PRO A 229 -4.17 -30.69 -11.93
C PRO A 229 -5.64 -30.43 -11.53
N GLU A 230 -6.55 -31.26 -11.98
CA GLU A 230 -7.92 -31.24 -11.50
C GLU A 230 -7.91 -31.33 -9.98
N VAL A 231 -8.47 -30.32 -9.34
CA VAL A 231 -8.77 -30.42 -7.92
C VAL A 231 -9.90 -31.42 -7.86
N GLU A 232 -9.72 -32.55 -7.16
CA GLU A 232 -10.86 -33.36 -6.71
C GLU A 232 -11.87 -32.36 -6.15
N ALA A 233 -12.92 -32.16 -6.90
CA ALA A 233 -14.00 -31.25 -6.52
C ALA A 233 -14.44 -31.74 -5.17
N ASP A 234 -14.33 -30.90 -4.14
CA ASP A 234 -14.90 -31.16 -2.84
C ASP A 234 -16.39 -31.38 -3.12
N ALA A 235 -16.80 -32.66 -3.24
CA ALA A 235 -18.11 -33.06 -3.75
C ALA A 235 -19.26 -32.47 -2.90
N ASN A 236 -18.93 -31.85 -1.76
CA ASN A 236 -19.83 -31.21 -0.82
C ASN A 236 -19.88 -29.69 -0.89
N LYS A 237 -19.10 -29.04 -1.76
CA LYS A 237 -19.29 -27.60 -2.00
C LYS A 237 -19.97 -27.41 -3.34
N PRO A 238 -21.23 -26.88 -3.35
CA PRO A 238 -21.84 -26.51 -4.60
C PRO A 238 -20.88 -25.60 -5.34
N VAL A 239 -20.36 -26.07 -6.47
CA VAL A 239 -19.71 -25.20 -7.44
C VAL A 239 -20.73 -24.09 -7.66
N LYS A 240 -20.40 -22.85 -7.29
CA LYS A 240 -21.24 -21.71 -7.63
C LYS A 240 -21.22 -21.61 -9.16
N GLU A 241 -22.06 -22.39 -9.79
CA GLU A 241 -22.35 -22.42 -11.23
C GLU A 241 -22.86 -21.06 -11.73
N ASN A 242 -23.09 -20.15 -10.80
CA ASN A 242 -23.58 -18.79 -10.99
C ASN A 242 -22.51 -17.70 -10.80
N ALA A 243 -21.25 -17.93 -11.15
CA ALA A 243 -20.44 -16.79 -11.57
C ALA A 243 -21.07 -16.32 -12.88
N LYS A 244 -22.03 -15.37 -12.81
CA LYS A 244 -22.63 -14.74 -13.98
C LYS A 244 -21.46 -14.35 -14.89
N LYS A 245 -21.35 -15.02 -16.04
CA LYS A 245 -20.37 -14.62 -17.06
C LYS A 245 -20.62 -13.13 -17.31
N THR A 246 -19.61 -12.32 -17.10
CA THR A 246 -19.66 -10.88 -17.37
C THR A 246 -18.91 -10.63 -18.65
N ALA A 247 -19.48 -9.84 -19.55
CA ALA A 247 -18.82 -9.42 -20.77
C ALA A 247 -17.46 -8.80 -20.46
N SER A 248 -16.43 -9.20 -21.18
CA SER A 248 -15.11 -8.60 -21.06
C SER A 248 -15.00 -7.40 -22.00
N ILE A 249 -14.69 -6.25 -21.43
CA ILE A 249 -14.64 -4.96 -22.13
C ILE A 249 -13.20 -4.53 -22.34
N GLY A 250 -12.89 -4.07 -23.54
CA GLY A 250 -11.57 -3.53 -23.87
C GLY A 250 -11.25 -2.26 -23.07
N THR A 251 -9.98 -2.05 -22.75
CA THR A 251 -9.55 -0.91 -21.92
C THR A 251 -9.90 0.45 -22.53
N ALA A 252 -9.82 0.59 -23.84
CA ALA A 252 -10.20 1.82 -24.54
C ALA A 252 -11.70 2.13 -24.42
N ALA A 253 -12.56 1.10 -24.47
CA ALA A 253 -14.00 1.23 -24.27
C ALA A 253 -14.33 1.52 -22.79
N MET A 254 -13.66 0.84 -21.85
CA MET A 254 -13.78 1.12 -20.43
C MET A 254 -13.44 2.58 -20.11
N ALA A 255 -12.32 3.10 -20.63
CA ALA A 255 -11.85 4.47 -20.37
C ALA A 255 -12.81 5.57 -20.88
N LYS A 256 -13.73 5.24 -21.79
CA LYS A 256 -14.80 6.15 -22.24
C LYS A 256 -16.00 6.18 -21.29
N THR A 257 -16.05 5.32 -20.27
CA THR A 257 -17.16 5.25 -19.34
C THR A 257 -16.91 6.15 -18.11
N TRP A 258 -17.94 6.85 -17.66
CA TRP A 258 -17.83 7.65 -16.42
C TRP A 258 -17.61 6.76 -15.18
N GLN A 259 -18.05 5.51 -15.24
CA GLN A 259 -17.90 4.54 -14.16
C GLN A 259 -16.43 4.18 -13.90
N ALA A 260 -15.62 4.09 -14.94
CA ALA A 260 -14.19 3.87 -14.79
C ALA A 260 -13.54 5.02 -14.00
N TRP A 261 -13.86 6.25 -14.36
CA TRP A 261 -13.34 7.45 -13.69
C TRP A 261 -13.96 7.66 -12.30
N ALA A 262 -15.21 7.23 -12.09
CA ALA A 262 -15.81 7.20 -10.76
C ALA A 262 -15.06 6.24 -9.84
N LEU A 263 -14.75 5.01 -10.30
CA LEU A 263 -13.96 4.05 -9.52
C LEU A 263 -12.53 4.54 -9.27
N PHE A 264 -11.90 5.17 -10.25
CA PHE A 264 -10.62 5.85 -10.09
C PHE A 264 -10.70 6.93 -8.99
N SER A 265 -11.72 7.80 -9.07
CA SER A 265 -11.90 8.90 -8.11
C SER A 265 -12.25 8.40 -6.71
N ILE A 266 -13.10 7.38 -6.59
CA ILE A 266 -13.38 6.72 -5.31
C ILE A 266 -12.09 6.23 -4.69
N TYR A 267 -11.24 5.57 -5.49
CA TYR A 267 -9.97 5.03 -5.02
C TYR A 267 -9.03 6.15 -4.58
N ALA A 268 -8.88 7.21 -5.40
CA ALA A 268 -8.04 8.35 -5.08
C ALA A 268 -8.48 9.06 -3.81
N LEU A 269 -9.75 9.42 -3.71
CA LEU A 269 -10.29 10.23 -2.61
C LEU A 269 -10.33 9.44 -1.29
N TYR A 270 -10.88 8.22 -1.33
CA TYR A 270 -10.99 7.39 -0.13
C TYR A 270 -9.63 7.01 0.45
N CYS A 271 -8.72 6.56 -0.42
CA CYS A 271 -7.41 6.12 0.04
C CYS A 271 -6.52 7.25 0.54
N SER A 272 -6.82 8.51 0.21
CA SER A 272 -6.05 9.67 0.71
C SER A 272 -6.04 9.75 2.23
N ALA A 273 -7.16 9.45 2.90
CA ALA A 273 -7.24 9.42 4.36
C ALA A 273 -6.31 8.35 4.97
N GLY A 274 -6.32 7.13 4.41
CA GLY A 274 -5.43 6.06 4.88
C GLY A 274 -3.96 6.34 4.57
N ALA A 275 -3.66 6.83 3.37
CA ALA A 275 -2.30 7.21 2.97
C ALA A 275 -1.71 8.31 3.88
N MET A 276 -2.54 9.29 4.25
CA MET A 276 -2.19 10.34 5.21
C MET A 276 -1.77 9.75 6.56
N VAL A 277 -2.58 8.86 7.13
CA VAL A 277 -2.30 8.25 8.43
C VAL A 277 -1.08 7.32 8.35
N ILE A 278 -0.99 6.47 7.33
CA ILE A 278 0.12 5.51 7.17
C ILE A 278 1.47 6.25 7.04
N SER A 279 1.53 7.29 6.20
CA SER A 279 2.78 8.04 5.97
C SER A 279 3.22 8.93 7.13
N ASN A 280 2.33 9.16 8.10
CA ASN A 280 2.59 10.04 9.25
C ASN A 280 2.32 9.36 10.59
N SER A 281 2.17 8.03 10.64
CA SER A 281 1.71 7.31 11.83
C SER A 281 2.56 7.59 13.08
N SER A 282 3.89 7.63 12.96
CA SER A 282 4.80 7.94 14.06
C SER A 282 4.71 9.42 14.49
N ASP A 283 4.60 10.36 13.54
CA ASP A 283 4.46 11.79 13.86
C ASP A 283 3.08 12.11 14.49
N ILE A 284 2.01 11.47 14.00
CA ILE A 284 0.67 11.55 14.61
C ILE A 284 0.73 11.11 16.09
N MET A 285 1.39 9.98 16.38
CA MET A 285 1.57 9.52 17.75
C MET A 285 2.26 10.58 18.60
N ARG A 286 3.36 11.17 18.12
CA ARG A 286 4.11 12.18 18.87
C ARG A 286 3.35 13.46 19.10
N VAL A 287 2.63 13.94 18.08
CA VAL A 287 1.89 15.20 18.16
C VAL A 287 0.69 15.05 19.10
N GLN A 288 -0.18 14.06 18.84
CA GLN A 288 -1.45 13.95 19.56
C GLN A 288 -1.30 13.43 20.99
N SER A 289 -0.28 12.61 21.29
CA SER A 289 0.01 12.25 22.66
C SER A 289 0.62 13.39 23.48
N GLY A 290 0.98 14.51 22.86
CA GLY A 290 1.71 15.61 23.51
C GLY A 290 3.21 15.34 23.68
N LEU A 291 3.72 14.21 23.19
CA LEU A 291 5.14 13.86 23.34
C LEU A 291 6.03 14.88 22.59
N LYS A 292 5.61 15.37 21.44
CA LYS A 292 6.34 16.38 20.65
C LYS A 292 6.40 17.74 21.34
N ALA A 293 5.34 18.11 22.04
CA ALA A 293 5.24 19.39 22.76
C ALA A 293 5.75 19.32 24.21
N GLY A 294 6.17 18.16 24.69
CA GLY A 294 6.53 17.97 26.09
C GLY A 294 5.36 18.09 27.08
N THR A 295 4.13 18.04 26.58
CA THR A 295 2.89 18.20 27.38
C THR A 295 2.25 16.86 27.75
N ILE A 296 2.87 15.74 27.34
CA ILE A 296 2.36 14.41 27.63
C ILE A 296 2.32 14.16 29.17
N ALA A 297 1.21 13.56 29.63
CA ALA A 297 1.13 13.14 31.02
C ALA A 297 2.20 12.07 31.32
N ALA A 298 2.88 12.17 32.46
CA ALA A 298 4.01 11.31 32.82
C ALA A 298 3.66 9.81 32.73
N GLU A 299 2.42 9.44 33.08
CA GLU A 299 1.91 8.06 33.00
C GLU A 299 1.87 7.49 31.55
N TYR A 300 1.84 8.34 30.52
CA TYR A 300 1.75 7.91 29.12
C TYR A 300 3.07 8.04 28.36
N ALA A 301 4.06 8.72 28.89
CA ALA A 301 5.32 9.02 28.19
C ALA A 301 6.07 7.75 27.77
N GLU A 302 6.22 6.80 28.68
CA GLU A 302 6.86 5.50 28.43
C GLU A 302 6.06 4.69 27.40
N THR A 303 4.73 4.62 27.58
CA THR A 303 3.84 3.90 26.65
C THR A 303 3.89 4.52 25.24
N ALA A 304 3.85 5.83 25.12
CA ALA A 304 3.93 6.51 23.82
C ALA A 304 5.26 6.21 23.12
N THR A 305 6.38 6.26 23.87
CA THR A 305 7.70 5.97 23.33
C THR A 305 7.82 4.53 22.85
N ALA A 306 7.34 3.56 23.66
CA ALA A 306 7.32 2.15 23.28
C ALA A 306 6.47 1.91 22.01
N LEU A 307 5.29 2.54 21.94
CA LEU A 307 4.39 2.37 20.79
C LEU A 307 4.91 2.99 19.49
N LEU A 308 5.83 3.97 19.54
CA LEU A 308 6.47 4.48 18.31
C LEU A 308 7.16 3.38 17.51
N GLY A 309 7.79 2.40 18.16
CA GLY A 309 8.46 1.28 17.48
C GLY A 309 7.51 0.31 16.79
N VAL A 310 6.23 0.28 17.19
CA VAL A 310 5.23 -0.62 16.62
C VAL A 310 4.24 0.07 15.67
N MET A 311 4.28 1.40 15.53
CA MET A 311 3.32 2.12 14.66
C MET A 311 3.34 1.59 13.22
N VAL A 312 4.52 1.44 12.63
CA VAL A 312 4.67 0.93 11.25
C VAL A 312 4.28 -0.55 11.12
N PRO A 313 4.75 -1.48 11.98
CA PRO A 313 4.24 -2.86 12.02
C PRO A 313 2.72 -2.96 12.15
N VAL A 314 2.12 -2.16 13.04
CA VAL A 314 0.67 -2.16 13.27
C VAL A 314 -0.09 -1.70 12.03
N THR A 315 0.34 -0.62 11.36
CA THR A 315 -0.28 -0.18 10.10
C THR A 315 -0.21 -1.27 9.03
N SER A 316 0.91 -1.98 8.96
CA SER A 316 1.16 -3.07 8.02
C SER A 316 0.21 -4.26 8.24
N ILE A 317 0.18 -4.79 9.48
CA ILE A 317 -0.69 -5.92 9.84
C ILE A 317 -2.16 -5.55 9.65
N SER A 318 -2.57 -4.37 10.11
CA SER A 318 -3.96 -3.90 10.00
C SER A 318 -4.41 -3.75 8.55
N ASN A 319 -3.54 -3.22 7.68
CA ASN A 319 -3.81 -3.12 6.26
C ASN A 319 -3.94 -4.51 5.60
N ALA A 320 -3.04 -5.45 5.92
CA ALA A 320 -3.10 -6.82 5.40
C ALA A 320 -4.38 -7.55 5.88
N THR A 321 -4.74 -7.39 7.15
CA THR A 321 -5.98 -7.92 7.73
C THR A 321 -7.20 -7.33 7.02
N GLY A 322 -7.22 -6.02 6.78
CA GLY A 322 -8.28 -5.35 6.04
C GLY A 322 -8.46 -5.88 4.62
N ARG A 323 -7.36 -6.19 3.93
CA ARG A 323 -7.41 -6.81 2.59
C ARG A 323 -8.08 -8.19 2.62
N ALA A 324 -7.76 -9.01 3.60
CA ALA A 324 -8.37 -10.33 3.76
C ALA A 324 -9.87 -10.21 4.12
N LEU A 325 -10.19 -9.44 5.15
CA LEU A 325 -11.56 -9.26 5.64
C LEU A 325 -12.46 -8.57 4.62
N GLY A 326 -11.99 -7.49 3.97
CA GLY A 326 -12.76 -6.75 2.98
C GLY A 326 -13.16 -7.61 1.79
N GLY A 327 -12.25 -8.46 1.30
CA GLY A 327 -12.54 -9.43 0.25
C GLY A 327 -13.61 -10.43 0.67
N MET A 328 -13.45 -11.08 1.84
CA MET A 328 -14.38 -12.07 2.37
C MET A 328 -15.78 -11.46 2.62
N ILE A 329 -15.84 -10.34 3.31
CA ILE A 329 -17.09 -9.65 3.63
C ILE A 329 -17.79 -9.20 2.34
N SER A 330 -17.03 -8.74 1.34
CA SER A 330 -17.61 -8.31 0.06
C SER A 330 -18.22 -9.45 -0.76
N ASP A 331 -17.80 -10.69 -0.54
CA ASP A 331 -18.42 -11.88 -1.13
C ASP A 331 -19.77 -12.24 -0.46
N ILE A 332 -19.94 -11.83 0.81
CA ILE A 332 -21.15 -12.13 1.61
C ILE A 332 -22.21 -11.05 1.41
N ILE A 333 -21.87 -9.78 1.67
CA ILE A 333 -22.84 -8.67 1.67
C ILE A 333 -22.89 -7.90 0.35
N GLY A 334 -22.00 -8.21 -0.60
CA GLY A 334 -21.88 -7.53 -1.89
C GLY A 334 -20.87 -6.35 -1.87
N ARG A 335 -20.23 -6.11 -3.03
CA ARG A 335 -19.14 -5.13 -3.19
C ARG A 335 -19.54 -3.72 -2.77
N LYS A 336 -20.70 -3.24 -3.22
CA LYS A 336 -21.18 -1.87 -2.91
C LYS A 336 -21.49 -1.68 -1.43
N ASN A 337 -22.07 -2.67 -0.79
CA ASN A 337 -22.40 -2.59 0.64
C ASN A 337 -21.14 -2.48 1.50
N VAL A 338 -20.05 -3.18 1.11
CA VAL A 338 -18.74 -2.98 1.76
C VAL A 338 -18.27 -1.54 1.62
N TYR A 339 -18.38 -0.91 0.44
CA TYR A 339 -18.03 0.50 0.29
C TYR A 339 -18.80 1.39 1.28
N TYR A 340 -20.10 1.19 1.43
CA TYR A 340 -20.91 1.99 2.36
C TYR A 340 -20.43 1.83 3.80
N VAL A 341 -20.17 0.59 4.21
CA VAL A 341 -19.69 0.29 5.57
C VAL A 341 -18.32 0.93 5.83
N ILE A 342 -17.35 0.70 4.95
CA ILE A 342 -15.98 1.20 5.16
C ILE A 342 -15.90 2.73 5.09
N HIS A 343 -16.68 3.38 4.21
CA HIS A 343 -16.73 4.85 4.15
C HIS A 343 -17.33 5.44 5.42
N THR A 344 -18.41 4.85 5.92
CA THR A 344 -19.04 5.28 7.17
C THR A 344 -18.07 5.13 8.36
N ILE A 345 -17.45 3.97 8.50
CA ILE A 345 -16.47 3.74 9.57
C ILE A 345 -15.31 4.72 9.49
N GLN A 346 -14.76 4.93 8.29
CA GLN A 346 -13.63 5.83 8.10
C GLN A 346 -13.99 7.28 8.38
N ALA A 347 -15.18 7.74 7.94
CA ALA A 347 -15.64 9.09 8.21
C ALA A 347 -15.81 9.34 9.71
N ILE A 348 -16.45 8.42 10.43
CA ILE A 348 -16.61 8.48 11.89
C ILE A 348 -15.24 8.50 12.58
N ASN A 349 -14.34 7.61 12.18
CA ASN A 349 -13.00 7.54 12.76
C ASN A 349 -12.22 8.86 12.53
N MET A 350 -12.24 9.42 11.32
CA MET A 350 -11.58 10.70 11.04
C MET A 350 -12.20 11.87 11.82
N PHE A 351 -13.52 11.84 12.02
CA PHE A 351 -14.21 12.87 12.81
C PHE A 351 -13.74 12.91 14.26
N PHE A 352 -13.56 11.74 14.87
CA PHE A 352 -13.09 11.64 16.26
C PHE A 352 -11.55 11.60 16.38
N PHE A 353 -10.80 11.44 15.31
CA PHE A 353 -9.35 11.18 15.37
C PHE A 353 -8.59 12.32 16.10
N HIS A 354 -9.01 13.56 15.91
CA HIS A 354 -8.41 14.72 16.59
C HIS A 354 -8.59 14.71 18.12
N THR A 355 -9.56 13.93 18.64
CA THR A 355 -9.81 13.79 20.09
C THR A 355 -9.03 12.62 20.72
N TYR A 356 -8.26 11.87 19.91
CA TYR A 356 -7.46 10.76 20.43
C TYR A 356 -6.17 11.31 21.04
N ASP A 357 -6.17 11.51 22.34
CA ASP A 357 -5.14 12.17 23.14
C ASP A 357 -4.23 11.19 23.89
N THR A 358 -4.62 9.91 23.99
CA THR A 358 -3.82 8.88 24.64
C THR A 358 -3.18 7.94 23.60
N PRO A 359 -1.98 7.37 23.88
CA PRO A 359 -1.31 6.47 22.94
C PRO A 359 -2.18 5.30 22.48
N VAL A 360 -3.01 4.76 23.39
CA VAL A 360 -3.90 3.63 23.09
C VAL A 360 -5.02 4.05 22.12
N LYS A 361 -5.65 5.21 22.33
CA LYS A 361 -6.70 5.70 21.41
C LYS A 361 -6.12 5.96 20.03
N ILE A 362 -4.92 6.56 19.95
CA ILE A 362 -4.23 6.88 18.68
C ILE A 362 -3.93 5.60 17.90
N ILE A 363 -3.40 4.56 18.55
CA ILE A 363 -3.09 3.29 17.88
C ILE A 363 -4.36 2.56 17.43
N LEU A 364 -5.43 2.59 18.22
CA LEU A 364 -6.72 1.99 17.83
C LEU A 364 -7.35 2.72 16.64
N GLY A 365 -7.33 4.04 16.61
CA GLY A 365 -7.77 4.83 15.45
C GLY A 365 -6.93 4.56 14.20
N THR A 366 -5.62 4.38 14.37
CA THR A 366 -4.71 4.00 13.28
C THR A 366 -5.02 2.59 12.74
N ILE A 367 -5.23 1.61 13.64
CA ILE A 367 -5.64 0.24 13.27
C ILE A 367 -6.92 0.28 12.44
N LEU A 368 -7.94 0.98 12.93
CA LEU A 368 -9.22 1.07 12.26
C LEU A 368 -9.09 1.69 10.86
N THR A 369 -8.35 2.80 10.74
CA THR A 369 -8.03 3.42 9.45
C THR A 369 -7.37 2.42 8.50
N CYS A 370 -6.37 1.67 8.95
CA CYS A 370 -5.62 0.76 8.10
C CYS A 370 -6.43 -0.47 7.69
N VAL A 371 -7.31 -0.99 8.56
CA VAL A 371 -8.22 -2.10 8.23
C VAL A 371 -9.20 -1.70 7.14
N VAL A 372 -9.85 -0.54 7.26
CA VAL A 372 -10.83 -0.10 6.24
C VAL A 372 -10.13 0.33 4.94
N TYR A 373 -8.93 0.90 5.04
CA TYR A 373 -8.06 1.16 3.88
C TYR A 373 -7.68 -0.13 3.14
N GLY A 374 -7.27 -1.17 3.87
CA GLY A 374 -6.99 -2.48 3.30
C GLY A 374 -8.22 -3.10 2.63
N SER A 375 -9.40 -2.91 3.20
CA SER A 375 -10.66 -3.45 2.67
C SER A 375 -10.99 -2.88 1.28
N VAL A 376 -10.76 -1.60 1.04
CA VAL A 376 -10.96 -1.03 -0.30
C VAL A 376 -9.97 -1.59 -1.33
N MET A 377 -8.74 -1.92 -0.89
CA MET A 377 -7.71 -2.52 -1.75
C MET A 377 -8.11 -3.89 -2.32
N SER A 378 -8.94 -4.65 -1.63
CA SER A 378 -9.46 -5.95 -2.09
C SER A 378 -10.81 -5.84 -2.78
N THR A 379 -11.65 -4.88 -2.40
CA THR A 379 -12.99 -4.73 -2.95
C THR A 379 -12.99 -4.06 -4.32
N THR A 380 -12.13 -3.05 -4.55
CA THR A 380 -12.05 -2.32 -5.84
C THR A 380 -11.66 -3.23 -7.01
N PRO A 381 -10.61 -4.08 -6.93
CA PRO A 381 -10.28 -5.02 -7.99
C PRO A 381 -11.45 -5.92 -8.36
N SER A 382 -12.16 -6.43 -7.36
CA SER A 382 -13.33 -7.29 -7.57
C SER A 382 -14.46 -6.55 -8.29
N LEU A 383 -14.71 -5.28 -7.93
CA LEU A 383 -15.72 -4.46 -8.58
C LEU A 383 -15.36 -4.12 -10.03
N VAL A 384 -14.08 -3.89 -10.33
CA VAL A 384 -13.59 -3.71 -11.71
C VAL A 384 -13.83 -4.98 -12.53
N ALA A 385 -13.56 -6.17 -11.97
CA ALA A 385 -13.84 -7.44 -12.62
C ALA A 385 -15.33 -7.64 -12.88
N ASP A 386 -16.19 -7.29 -11.90
CA ASP A 386 -17.65 -7.42 -12.02
C ASP A 386 -18.24 -6.45 -13.06
N TYR A 387 -17.62 -5.30 -13.30
CA TYR A 387 -18.11 -4.28 -14.23
C TYR A 387 -17.55 -4.44 -15.64
N PHE A 388 -16.28 -4.83 -15.79
CA PHE A 388 -15.57 -4.80 -17.05
C PHE A 388 -15.03 -6.17 -17.51
N GLY A 389 -15.32 -7.24 -16.75
CA GLY A 389 -14.91 -8.61 -17.09
C GLY A 389 -13.43 -8.89 -16.84
N LEU A 390 -12.99 -10.09 -17.26
CA LEU A 390 -11.68 -10.64 -16.87
C LEU A 390 -10.64 -10.65 -18.01
N LYS A 391 -11.03 -10.59 -19.30
CA LYS A 391 -10.09 -10.75 -20.43
C LYS A 391 -9.06 -9.61 -20.53
N ALA A 392 -9.49 -8.36 -20.31
CA ALA A 392 -8.59 -7.18 -20.24
C ALA A 392 -8.40 -6.67 -18.80
N TYR A 393 -8.67 -7.51 -17.79
CA TYR A 393 -8.72 -7.12 -16.38
C TYR A 393 -7.44 -6.43 -15.91
N GLY A 394 -6.26 -6.93 -16.28
CA GLY A 394 -4.98 -6.37 -15.85
C GLY A 394 -4.82 -4.90 -16.24
N ALA A 395 -5.12 -4.56 -17.50
CA ALA A 395 -5.06 -3.19 -17.99
C ALA A 395 -6.20 -2.33 -17.41
N ASN A 396 -7.42 -2.86 -17.36
CA ASN A 396 -8.58 -2.18 -16.81
C ASN A 396 -8.38 -1.81 -15.33
N TYR A 397 -7.94 -2.77 -14.52
CA TYR A 397 -7.62 -2.51 -13.12
C TYR A 397 -6.42 -1.57 -12.97
N GLY A 398 -5.41 -1.70 -13.83
CA GLY A 398 -4.24 -0.81 -13.83
C GLY A 398 -4.64 0.66 -13.94
N VAL A 399 -5.55 1.00 -14.86
CA VAL A 399 -6.08 2.38 -14.99
C VAL A 399 -6.75 2.84 -13.70
N VAL A 400 -7.62 2.04 -13.09
CA VAL A 400 -8.29 2.39 -11.83
C VAL A 400 -7.29 2.46 -10.68
N TYR A 401 -6.28 1.59 -10.67
CA TYR A 401 -5.25 1.53 -9.63
C TYR A 401 -4.35 2.77 -9.60
N THR A 402 -4.20 3.50 -10.71
CA THR A 402 -3.50 4.79 -10.70
C THR A 402 -4.18 5.82 -9.80
N GLY A 403 -5.50 5.69 -9.54
CA GLY A 403 -6.20 6.46 -8.52
C GLY A 403 -5.65 6.23 -7.11
N TRP A 404 -5.31 4.97 -6.76
CA TRP A 404 -4.60 4.70 -5.52
C TRP A 404 -3.23 5.40 -5.48
N GLY A 405 -2.46 5.36 -6.57
CA GLY A 405 -1.20 6.11 -6.65
C GLY A 405 -1.39 7.60 -6.40
N LEU A 406 -2.45 8.20 -6.95
CA LEU A 406 -2.79 9.61 -6.71
C LEU A 406 -3.13 9.89 -5.25
N SER A 407 -3.76 8.95 -4.54
CA SER A 407 -4.06 9.09 -3.11
C SER A 407 -2.82 9.26 -2.25
N LEU A 408 -1.70 8.63 -2.64
CA LEU A 408 -0.42 8.72 -1.95
C LEU A 408 0.23 10.11 -2.12
N VAL A 409 -0.16 10.86 -3.14
CA VAL A 409 0.20 12.28 -3.31
C VAL A 409 -0.72 13.15 -2.48
N ILE A 410 -2.04 12.99 -2.62
CA ILE A 410 -3.05 13.86 -2.01
C ILE A 410 -2.98 13.80 -0.48
N GLY A 411 -3.04 12.61 0.11
CA GLY A 411 -3.14 12.43 1.56
C GLY A 411 -1.97 13.06 2.33
N PRO A 412 -0.72 12.70 2.04
CA PRO A 412 0.44 13.27 2.72
C PRO A 412 0.61 14.78 2.51
N GLN A 413 0.24 15.33 1.33
CA GLN A 413 0.28 16.77 1.09
C GLN A 413 -0.76 17.52 1.91
N ILE A 414 -1.94 16.95 2.13
CA ILE A 414 -2.93 17.52 3.05
C ILE A 414 -2.38 17.54 4.48
N ALA A 415 -1.72 16.48 4.93
CA ALA A 415 -1.06 16.44 6.23
C ALA A 415 0.05 17.50 6.35
N ALA A 416 0.89 17.62 5.33
CA ALA A 416 1.97 18.61 5.28
C ALA A 416 1.42 20.05 5.32
N TYR A 417 0.34 20.31 4.61
CA TYR A 417 -0.35 21.61 4.67
C TYR A 417 -0.93 21.88 6.06
N SER A 418 -1.59 20.88 6.68
CA SER A 418 -2.13 20.98 8.02
C SER A 418 -1.05 21.32 9.07
N ASN A 419 0.10 20.65 8.98
CA ASN A 419 1.24 20.91 9.87
C ASN A 419 1.74 22.35 9.73
N ARG A 420 1.92 22.85 8.49
CA ARG A 420 2.31 24.25 8.26
C ARG A 420 1.29 25.24 8.81
N LEU A 421 0.01 24.96 8.67
CA LEU A 421 -1.05 25.80 9.20
C LEU A 421 -1.00 25.88 10.74
N ALA A 422 -0.76 24.74 11.39
CA ALA A 422 -0.60 24.67 12.85
C ALA A 422 0.66 25.41 13.34
N GLU A 423 1.77 25.28 12.61
CA GLU A 423 3.00 26.05 12.89
C GLU A 423 2.76 27.56 12.77
N ALA A 424 2.09 28.02 11.71
CA ALA A 424 1.77 29.42 11.49
C ALA A 424 0.86 30.02 12.58
N ASN A 425 -0.02 29.18 13.17
CA ASN A 425 -0.94 29.57 14.24
C ASN A 425 -0.36 29.34 15.67
N ASN A 426 0.88 28.91 15.80
CA ASN A 426 1.50 28.53 17.08
C ASN A 426 0.69 27.45 17.84
N ALA A 427 0.04 26.54 17.14
CA ALA A 427 -0.81 25.47 17.67
C ALA A 427 -0.24 24.08 17.33
N PRO A 428 0.95 23.70 17.82
CA PRO A 428 1.60 22.44 17.41
C PRO A 428 0.79 21.19 17.75
N GLY A 429 -0.08 21.23 18.76
CA GLY A 429 -1.00 20.14 19.11
C GLY A 429 -2.11 19.91 18.06
N GLU A 430 -2.37 20.88 17.20
CA GLU A 430 -3.41 20.81 16.15
C GLU A 430 -2.84 20.48 14.77
N ALA A 431 -1.60 19.97 14.70
CA ALA A 431 -0.87 19.76 13.44
C ALA A 431 -1.65 18.90 12.41
N TYR A 432 -2.54 18.03 12.84
CA TYR A 432 -3.36 17.18 11.96
C TYR A 432 -4.86 17.54 11.96
N PHE A 433 -5.28 18.57 12.70
CA PHE A 433 -6.71 18.92 12.81
C PHE A 433 -7.36 19.21 11.46
N PHE A 434 -6.77 20.10 10.67
CA PHE A 434 -7.23 20.39 9.31
C PHE A 434 -7.23 19.15 8.42
N ALA A 435 -6.21 18.31 8.54
CA ALA A 435 -6.06 17.13 7.70
C ALA A 435 -7.17 16.09 7.91
N TYR A 436 -7.61 15.87 9.15
CA TYR A 436 -8.73 14.97 9.44
C TYR A 436 -10.05 15.51 8.87
N HIS A 437 -10.32 16.81 8.98
CA HIS A 437 -11.52 17.42 8.41
C HIS A 437 -11.53 17.40 6.88
N ALA A 438 -10.39 17.67 6.26
CA ALA A 438 -10.24 17.53 4.81
C ALA A 438 -10.47 16.07 4.36
N ALA A 439 -9.96 15.10 5.12
CA ALA A 439 -10.18 13.67 4.82
C ALA A 439 -11.67 13.30 4.88
N ILE A 440 -12.44 13.84 5.84
CA ILE A 440 -13.90 13.63 5.91
C ILE A 440 -14.59 14.11 4.63
N VAL A 441 -14.21 15.30 4.12
CA VAL A 441 -14.78 15.83 2.87
C VAL A 441 -14.46 14.91 1.69
N LEU A 442 -13.22 14.43 1.57
CA LEU A 442 -12.83 13.49 0.50
C LEU A 442 -13.60 12.17 0.60
N ILE A 443 -13.76 11.62 1.82
CA ILE A 443 -14.52 10.40 2.07
C ILE A 443 -16.00 10.62 1.71
N ALA A 444 -16.60 11.76 2.05
CA ALA A 444 -17.98 12.07 1.72
C ALA A 444 -18.20 12.15 0.20
N ILE A 445 -17.32 12.82 -0.54
CA ILE A 445 -17.38 12.86 -2.01
C ILE A 445 -17.24 11.44 -2.58
N SER A 446 -16.29 10.66 -2.07
CA SER A 446 -16.08 9.26 -2.47
C SER A 446 -17.32 8.40 -2.17
N PHE A 447 -17.98 8.61 -1.04
CA PHE A 447 -19.21 7.90 -0.67
C PHE A 447 -20.36 8.20 -1.64
N VAL A 448 -20.56 9.47 -2.00
CA VAL A 448 -21.55 9.88 -3.00
C VAL A 448 -21.28 9.22 -4.36
N LEU A 449 -20.02 9.21 -4.80
CA LEU A 449 -19.64 8.53 -6.03
C LEU A 449 -19.91 7.02 -5.95
N ALA A 450 -19.60 6.36 -4.82
CA ALA A 450 -19.86 4.94 -4.60
C ALA A 450 -21.37 4.63 -4.61
N PHE A 451 -22.20 5.56 -4.15
CA PHE A 451 -23.67 5.44 -4.21
C PHE A 451 -24.17 5.54 -5.65
N LEU A 452 -23.68 6.51 -6.42
CA LEU A 452 -24.13 6.80 -7.78
C LEU A 452 -23.63 5.76 -8.80
N VAL A 453 -22.43 5.19 -8.60
CA VAL A 453 -21.83 4.28 -9.59
C VAL A 453 -22.64 2.99 -9.71
N LYS A 454 -23.04 2.65 -10.94
CA LYS A 454 -23.78 1.42 -11.30
C LYS A 454 -23.02 0.70 -12.41
N LYS A 455 -23.28 -0.60 -12.59
CA LYS A 455 -22.71 -1.37 -13.71
C LYS A 455 -22.93 -0.63 -15.02
N PRO A 456 -21.88 -0.38 -15.81
CA PRO A 456 -22.02 0.31 -17.08
C PRO A 456 -22.74 -0.54 -18.12
N LYS A 457 -23.36 0.12 -19.11
CA LYS A 457 -23.92 -0.52 -20.29
C LYS A 457 -22.95 -0.32 -21.47
N PHE A 458 -22.83 -1.34 -22.31
CA PHE A 458 -21.89 -1.36 -23.43
C PHE A 458 -22.58 -1.66 -24.76
N ARG A 459 -21.90 -1.35 -25.85
CA ARG A 459 -22.26 -1.84 -27.18
C ARG A 459 -21.64 -3.22 -27.37
N GLN A 460 -22.27 -4.06 -28.24
CA GLN A 460 -21.71 -5.38 -28.53
C GLN A 460 -20.28 -5.29 -29.12
N GLU A 461 -19.97 -4.25 -29.87
CA GLU A 461 -18.64 -3.97 -30.44
C GLU A 461 -17.54 -3.69 -29.41
N ASP A 462 -17.91 -3.30 -28.17
CA ASP A 462 -16.98 -3.04 -27.06
C ASP A 462 -16.54 -4.34 -26.35
N VAL A 463 -17.25 -5.44 -26.63
CA VAL A 463 -17.01 -6.77 -26.02
C VAL A 463 -15.87 -7.45 -26.76
N ILE A 464 -14.88 -7.93 -26.01
CA ILE A 464 -13.65 -8.54 -26.54
C ILE A 464 -13.59 -10.06 -26.37
N ASP A 465 -14.67 -10.67 -25.89
CA ASP A 465 -14.87 -12.12 -25.78
C ASP A 465 -16.14 -12.54 -26.54
N ASP A 466 -16.47 -13.83 -26.52
CA ASP A 466 -17.63 -14.37 -27.22
C ASP A 466 -18.95 -14.17 -26.45
N TYR A 467 -18.98 -13.23 -25.49
CA TYR A 467 -20.16 -12.92 -24.69
C TYR A 467 -21.14 -12.06 -25.48
N ILE A 468 -22.40 -12.47 -25.50
CA ILE A 468 -23.50 -11.70 -26.09
C ILE A 468 -24.21 -10.93 -24.99
N LEU A 469 -24.21 -9.60 -25.12
CA LEU A 469 -24.84 -8.70 -24.15
C LEU A 469 -26.36 -8.93 -24.11
N GLY A 470 -26.87 -9.11 -22.89
CA GLY A 470 -28.32 -9.14 -22.68
C GLY A 470 -28.97 -7.75 -22.86
N PRO A 471 -30.32 -7.69 -23.01
CA PRO A 471 -31.04 -6.43 -23.22
C PRO A 471 -30.75 -5.36 -22.13
N ASP A 472 -30.54 -5.80 -20.88
CA ASP A 472 -30.28 -4.91 -19.74
C ASP A 472 -28.84 -4.37 -19.72
N GLU A 473 -27.93 -5.00 -20.44
CA GLU A 473 -26.49 -4.68 -20.53
C GLU A 473 -26.15 -3.83 -21.76
N LEU A 474 -27.06 -3.79 -22.74
CA LEU A 474 -26.89 -3.03 -23.97
C LEU A 474 -27.08 -1.53 -23.72
N LYS A 475 -26.13 -0.74 -24.29
CA LYS A 475 -26.25 0.71 -24.42
C LYS A 475 -27.11 0.99 -25.65
N LYS A 476 -28.23 1.69 -25.45
CA LYS A 476 -29.05 2.20 -26.54
C LYS A 476 -28.29 3.24 -27.34
#